data_bce5275fedcc22b58f6e0262f1125de8
#
_entry.id   bce5275fedcc22b58f6e0262f1125de8
#
_cell.length_a   1.000
_cell.length_b   1.000
_cell.length_c   1.000
_cell.angle_alpha   90.00
_cell.angle_beta   90.00
_cell.angle_gamma   90.00
#
_symmetry.space_group_name_H-M   'P 1'
#
loop_
_entity.id
_entity.type
_entity.pdbx_description
1 polymer ?
#
loop_
_entity_poly.entity_id
_entity_poly.type
_entity_poly.pdbx_seq_one_letter_code
_entity_poly.pdbx_strand_id
1 'polypeptide(L)'
;MLNRFSQNISYAVIKELSLARKARRNKDVVLEFSHLENAHVLGQHSTYWHTKIHCHMLYWARRNGDSQELRGQLLRVFGALTKTAVGLVPEGNTGGSNVSPFKRLPISALHQQKIIRAKQM
;
A
#
# COMPACT_ATOMS: atom_id res chain seq x y z
N MET A 1 -13.78 10.43 1.37
CA MET A 1 -12.47 9.78 1.40
C MET A 1 -11.67 9.91 0.12
N LEU A 2 -12.34 10.01 -1.04
CA LEU A 2 -11.65 10.21 -2.31
C LEU A 2 -11.39 11.69 -2.56
N ASN A 3 -10.34 12.20 -1.95
CA ASN A 3 -9.88 13.55 -2.22
C ASN A 3 -9.17 13.62 -3.60
N ARG A 4 -8.73 14.81 -3.97
CA ARG A 4 -8.12 15.01 -5.28
C ARG A 4 -6.89 14.12 -5.51
N PHE A 5 -5.99 14.05 -4.52
CA PHE A 5 -4.83 13.17 -4.62
C PHE A 5 -5.23 11.71 -4.80
N SER A 6 -6.23 11.25 -4.04
CA SER A 6 -6.72 9.86 -4.13
C SER A 6 -7.21 9.54 -5.54
N GLN A 7 -7.90 10.48 -6.18
CA GLN A 7 -8.36 10.30 -7.55
C GLN A 7 -7.19 10.30 -8.54
N ASN A 8 -6.25 11.21 -8.36
CA ASN A 8 -5.12 11.39 -9.27
C ASN A 8 -4.16 10.21 -9.24
N ILE A 9 -3.94 9.60 -8.08
CA ILE A 9 -3.03 8.46 -7.92
C ILE A 9 -3.70 7.12 -8.27
N SER A 10 -5.03 7.11 -8.44
CA SER A 10 -5.79 5.86 -8.57
C SER A 10 -5.32 4.98 -9.73
N TYR A 11 -4.98 5.56 -10.88
CA TYR A 11 -4.52 4.77 -12.03
C TYR A 11 -3.26 3.96 -11.67
N ALA A 12 -2.28 4.61 -11.04
CA ALA A 12 -1.03 3.94 -10.68
C ALA A 12 -1.26 2.84 -9.63
N VAL A 13 -2.12 3.10 -8.65
CA VAL A 13 -2.45 2.12 -7.61
C VAL A 13 -3.20 0.94 -8.21
N ILE A 14 -4.22 1.20 -9.04
CA ILE A 14 -5.01 0.14 -9.67
C ILE A 14 -4.15 -0.73 -10.57
N LYS A 15 -3.18 -0.13 -11.28
CA LYS A 15 -2.25 -0.89 -12.10
C LYS A 15 -1.46 -1.89 -11.25
N GLU A 16 -0.93 -1.47 -10.12
CA GLU A 16 -0.21 -2.38 -9.21
C GLU A 16 -1.11 -3.47 -8.63
N LEU A 17 -2.34 -3.11 -8.28
CA LEU A 17 -3.31 -4.10 -7.79
C LEU A 17 -3.67 -5.12 -8.88
N SER A 18 -3.74 -4.70 -10.14
CA SER A 18 -3.97 -5.60 -11.27
C SER A 18 -2.80 -6.55 -11.48
N LEU A 19 -1.57 -6.06 -11.33
CA LEU A 19 -0.36 -6.89 -11.43
C LEU A 19 -0.29 -7.88 -10.26
N ALA A 20 -0.70 -7.47 -9.07
CA ALA A 20 -0.80 -8.37 -7.92
C ALA A 20 -1.80 -9.50 -8.20
N ARG A 21 -2.95 -9.18 -8.79
CA ARG A 21 -3.96 -10.18 -9.15
C ARG A 21 -3.44 -11.16 -10.19
N LYS A 22 -2.69 -10.66 -11.18
CA LYS A 22 -2.05 -11.52 -12.18
C LYS A 22 -1.04 -12.46 -11.55
N ALA A 23 -0.19 -11.95 -10.66
CA ALA A 23 0.77 -12.77 -9.92
C ALA A 23 0.06 -13.85 -9.09
N ARG A 24 -1.06 -13.49 -8.46
CA ARG A 24 -1.88 -14.45 -7.70
C ARG A 24 -2.39 -15.57 -8.59
N ARG A 25 -2.89 -15.25 -9.78
CA ARG A 25 -3.35 -16.27 -10.74
C ARG A 25 -2.22 -17.20 -11.18
N ASN A 26 -1.00 -16.67 -11.28
CA ASN A 26 0.19 -17.44 -11.62
C ASN A 26 0.82 -18.13 -10.41
N LYS A 27 0.19 -18.04 -9.24
CA LYS A 27 0.65 -18.62 -7.98
C LYS A 27 2.03 -18.11 -7.53
N ASP A 28 2.38 -16.90 -7.95
CA ASP A 28 3.61 -16.24 -7.53
C ASP A 28 3.33 -15.39 -6.29
N VAL A 29 3.41 -16.03 -5.13
CA VAL A 29 3.04 -15.46 -3.84
C VAL A 29 3.90 -14.23 -3.49
N VAL A 30 5.21 -14.34 -3.73
CA VAL A 30 6.15 -13.26 -3.41
C VAL A 30 5.93 -12.06 -4.32
N LEU A 31 5.75 -12.30 -5.62
CA LEU A 31 5.52 -11.22 -6.58
C LEU A 31 4.18 -10.51 -6.30
N GLU A 32 3.16 -11.26 -5.92
CA GLU A 32 1.87 -10.68 -5.53
C GLU A 32 2.07 -9.66 -4.41
N PHE A 33 2.78 -10.03 -3.35
CA PHE A 33 3.00 -9.13 -2.22
C PHE A 33 3.85 -7.93 -2.61
N SER A 34 4.84 -8.14 -3.47
CA SER A 34 5.69 -7.05 -3.99
C SER A 34 4.86 -5.97 -4.68
N HIS A 35 3.86 -6.36 -5.48
CA HIS A 35 2.96 -5.39 -6.10
C HIS A 35 2.05 -4.69 -5.08
N LEU A 36 1.65 -5.39 -4.02
CA LEU A 36 0.92 -4.74 -2.93
C LEU A 36 1.79 -3.71 -2.20
N GLU A 37 3.07 -4.01 -2.01
CA GLU A 37 4.02 -3.06 -1.43
C GLU A 37 4.17 -1.80 -2.31
N ASN A 38 4.27 -1.98 -3.62
CA ASN A 38 4.32 -0.87 -4.57
C ASN A 38 3.05 -0.01 -4.49
N ALA A 39 1.90 -0.66 -4.44
CA ALA A 39 0.62 0.04 -4.30
C ALA A 39 0.57 0.82 -2.99
N HIS A 40 1.10 0.26 -1.91
CA HIS A 40 1.15 0.92 -0.61
C HIS A 40 1.97 2.21 -0.69
N VAL A 41 3.16 2.15 -1.26
CA VAL A 41 4.02 3.34 -1.41
C VAL A 41 3.32 4.42 -2.24
N LEU A 42 2.68 4.04 -3.35
CA LEU A 42 1.99 4.98 -4.21
C LEU A 42 0.79 5.63 -3.53
N GLY A 43 0.03 4.86 -2.77
CA GLY A 43 -1.26 5.30 -2.22
C GLY A 43 -1.23 5.74 -0.77
N GLN A 44 -0.07 5.72 -0.09
CA GLN A 44 -0.05 5.90 1.37
C GLN A 44 -0.47 7.30 1.86
N HIS A 45 -0.44 8.31 0.99
CA HIS A 45 -0.95 9.65 1.33
C HIS A 45 -2.47 9.78 1.13
N SER A 46 -3.12 8.75 0.62
CA SER A 46 -4.57 8.67 0.46
C SER A 46 -5.13 7.76 1.52
N THR A 47 -5.98 8.27 2.41
CA THR A 47 -6.62 7.43 3.44
C THR A 47 -7.37 6.26 2.81
N TYR A 48 -8.07 6.52 1.70
CA TYR A 48 -8.82 5.48 1.00
C TYR A 48 -7.90 4.36 0.50
N TRP A 49 -6.87 4.71 -0.29
CA TRP A 49 -5.97 3.72 -0.87
C TRP A 49 -5.11 3.06 0.19
N HIS A 50 -4.61 3.83 1.15
CA HIS A 50 -3.78 3.31 2.23
C HIS A 50 -4.52 2.20 2.99
N THR A 51 -5.74 2.49 3.41
CA THR A 51 -6.56 1.52 4.14
C THR A 51 -6.90 0.31 3.26
N LYS A 52 -7.31 0.56 2.02
CA LYS A 52 -7.67 -0.51 1.09
C LYS A 52 -6.53 -1.47 0.83
N ILE A 53 -5.31 -0.95 0.66
CA ILE A 53 -4.14 -1.78 0.39
C ILE A 53 -3.80 -2.64 1.60
N HIS A 54 -3.88 -2.08 2.81
CA HIS A 54 -3.69 -2.90 4.01
C HIS A 54 -4.74 -4.02 4.12
N CYS A 55 -5.96 -3.77 3.66
CA CYS A 55 -6.97 -4.84 3.58
C CYS A 55 -6.57 -5.93 2.57
N HIS A 56 -5.99 -5.55 1.44
CA HIS A 56 -5.45 -6.53 0.48
C HIS A 56 -4.30 -7.33 1.09
N MET A 57 -3.41 -6.69 1.82
CA MET A 57 -2.30 -7.37 2.51
C MET A 57 -2.81 -8.32 3.59
N LEU A 58 -3.84 -7.91 4.32
CA LEU A 58 -4.51 -8.76 5.30
C LEU A 58 -5.06 -10.02 4.65
N TYR A 59 -5.73 -9.86 3.52
CA TYR A 59 -6.30 -10.98 2.77
C TYR A 59 -5.21 -11.91 2.23
N TRP A 60 -4.11 -11.33 1.72
CA TRP A 60 -2.94 -12.10 1.28
C TRP A 60 -2.38 -12.96 2.41
N ALA A 61 -2.19 -12.35 3.60
CA ALA A 61 -1.65 -13.05 4.75
C ALA A 61 -2.55 -14.21 5.19
N ARG A 62 -3.85 -14.00 5.15
CA ARG A 62 -4.83 -15.03 5.48
C ARG A 62 -4.76 -16.21 4.50
N ARG A 63 -4.74 -15.90 3.20
CA ARG A 63 -4.68 -16.94 2.16
C ARG A 63 -3.40 -17.77 2.22
N ASN A 64 -2.30 -17.14 2.60
CA ASN A 64 -0.98 -17.78 2.60
C ASN A 64 -0.57 -18.30 3.98
N GLY A 65 -1.44 -18.21 4.97
CA GLY A 65 -1.19 -18.73 6.31
C GLY A 65 -0.11 -17.99 7.08
N ASP A 66 0.19 -16.75 6.74
CA ASP A 66 1.21 -15.94 7.42
C ASP A 66 0.57 -15.22 8.62
N SER A 67 0.61 -15.85 9.78
CA SER A 67 -0.03 -15.31 10.98
C SER A 67 0.63 -14.05 11.51
N GLN A 68 1.94 -13.90 11.32
CA GLN A 68 2.65 -12.70 11.73
C GLN A 68 2.20 -11.50 10.89
N GLU A 69 2.16 -11.69 9.57
CA GLU A 69 1.70 -10.65 8.65
C GLU A 69 0.22 -10.33 8.91
N LEU A 70 -0.60 -11.37 9.17
CA LEU A 70 -2.02 -11.18 9.46
C LEU A 70 -2.25 -10.26 10.66
N ARG A 71 -1.57 -10.55 11.78
CA ARG A 71 -1.68 -9.72 12.99
C ARG A 71 -1.17 -8.30 12.75
N GLY A 72 -0.04 -8.19 12.05
CA GLY A 72 0.54 -6.89 11.73
C GLY A 72 -0.40 -6.04 10.88
N GLN A 73 -1.07 -6.64 9.89
CA GLN A 73 -1.98 -5.91 9.02
C GLN A 73 -3.27 -5.50 9.73
N LEU A 74 -3.76 -6.30 10.68
CA LEU A 74 -4.91 -5.88 11.49
C LEU A 74 -4.64 -4.56 12.21
N LEU A 75 -3.45 -4.41 12.80
CA LEU A 75 -3.05 -3.18 13.46
C LEU A 75 -2.88 -2.03 12.45
N ARG A 76 -2.35 -2.34 11.27
CA ARG A 76 -2.07 -1.33 10.24
C ARG A 76 -3.33 -0.82 9.56
N VAL A 77 -4.37 -1.63 9.42
CA VAL A 77 -5.66 -1.15 8.90
C VAL A 77 -6.19 -0.03 9.79
N PHE A 78 -6.16 -0.24 11.10
CA PHE A 78 -6.58 0.79 12.04
C PHE A 78 -5.66 2.01 11.98
N GLY A 79 -4.34 1.77 11.96
CA GLY A 79 -3.36 2.85 11.89
C GLY A 79 -3.47 3.68 10.62
N ALA A 80 -3.82 3.07 9.48
CA ALA A 80 -3.96 3.79 8.22
C ALA A 80 -5.10 4.81 8.26
N LEU A 81 -6.19 4.48 8.94
CA LEU A 81 -7.31 5.39 9.08
C LEU A 81 -6.95 6.62 9.93
N THR A 82 -6.13 6.44 10.96
CA THR A 82 -5.77 7.53 11.88
C THR A 82 -4.55 8.31 11.40
N LYS A 83 -3.46 7.62 11.03
CA LYS A 83 -2.20 8.28 10.64
C LYS A 83 -2.34 9.12 9.38
N THR A 84 -3.01 8.59 8.36
CA THR A 84 -3.19 9.32 7.09
C THR A 84 -4.07 10.54 7.31
N ALA A 85 -5.11 10.40 8.11
CA ALA A 85 -6.04 11.48 8.40
C ALA A 85 -5.36 12.66 9.12
N VAL A 86 -4.31 12.40 9.94
CA VAL A 86 -3.58 13.44 10.65
C VAL A 86 -2.21 13.75 10.03
N GLY A 87 -1.90 13.17 8.88
CA GLY A 87 -0.66 13.48 8.14
C GLY A 87 0.59 12.78 8.65
N LEU A 88 0.46 11.76 9.50
CA LEU A 88 1.61 11.03 10.05
C LEU A 88 1.99 9.83 9.20
N VAL A 89 2.34 10.08 7.93
CA VAL A 89 2.66 9.03 6.97
C VAL A 89 4.18 8.93 6.78
N PRO A 90 4.81 7.79 7.14
CA PRO A 90 6.25 7.59 6.87
C PRO A 90 6.46 7.25 5.40
N GLU A 91 6.88 8.24 4.62
CA GLU A 91 7.03 8.12 3.16
C GLU A 91 7.90 6.94 2.77
N GLY A 92 7.48 6.22 1.73
CA GLY A 92 8.22 5.09 1.19
C GLY A 92 8.06 3.79 1.96
N ASN A 93 7.35 3.79 3.09
CA ASN A 93 7.12 2.57 3.84
C ASN A 93 6.31 1.59 3.00
N THR A 94 6.75 0.33 2.94
CA THR A 94 6.15 -0.70 2.10
C THR A 94 4.91 -1.34 2.72
N GLY A 95 4.65 -1.11 4.00
CA GLY A 95 3.42 -1.51 4.66
C GLY A 95 3.38 -2.91 5.24
N GLY A 96 4.37 -3.75 4.94
CA GLY A 96 4.43 -5.11 5.47
C GLY A 96 4.83 -5.15 6.94
N SER A 97 4.46 -6.22 7.65
CA SER A 97 4.77 -6.35 9.07
C SER A 97 6.26 -6.57 9.35
N ASN A 98 7.05 -6.88 8.32
CA ASN A 98 8.50 -7.00 8.41
C ASN A 98 9.21 -5.64 8.55
N VAL A 99 8.47 -4.54 8.44
CA VAL A 99 8.99 -3.18 8.54
C VAL A 99 8.21 -2.43 9.62
N SER A 100 8.89 -1.61 10.43
CA SER A 100 8.21 -0.77 11.39
C SER A 100 7.19 0.14 10.69
N PRO A 101 5.97 0.29 11.25
CA PRO A 101 4.95 1.15 10.63
C PRO A 101 5.32 2.64 10.62
N PHE A 102 6.40 3.03 11.30
CA PHE A 102 6.87 4.41 11.36
C PHE A 102 8.14 4.66 10.55
N LYS A 103 8.71 3.62 9.93
CA LYS A 103 9.97 3.75 9.22
C LYS A 103 9.77 4.36 7.83
N ARG A 104 10.55 5.38 7.52
CA ARG A 104 10.67 5.91 6.17
C ARG A 104 11.61 5.04 5.36
N LEU A 105 11.30 4.85 4.09
CA LEU A 105 12.13 4.09 3.16
C LEU A 105 12.32 4.89 1.87
N PRO A 106 13.43 4.67 1.14
CA PRO A 106 13.63 5.33 -0.14
C PRO A 106 12.56 4.90 -1.15
N ILE A 107 12.12 5.86 -1.96
CA ILE A 107 11.12 5.65 -3.00
C ILE A 107 11.84 5.66 -4.35
N SER A 108 11.51 4.69 -5.23
CA SER A 108 12.08 4.67 -6.58
C SER A 108 11.74 5.96 -7.33
N ALA A 109 12.61 6.37 -8.27
CA ALA A 109 12.40 7.57 -9.06
C ALA A 109 11.07 7.56 -9.81
N LEU A 110 10.70 6.40 -10.36
CA LEU A 110 9.44 6.25 -11.09
C LEU A 110 8.23 6.47 -10.18
N HIS A 111 8.21 5.83 -9.01
CA HIS A 111 7.10 5.99 -8.06
C HIS A 111 7.07 7.42 -7.51
N GLN A 112 8.23 8.02 -7.25
CA GLN A 112 8.31 9.40 -6.78
C GLN A 112 7.69 10.37 -7.78
N GLN A 113 7.96 10.19 -9.08
CA GLN A 113 7.37 11.01 -10.13
C GLN A 113 5.84 10.89 -10.15
N LYS A 114 5.32 9.67 -10.01
CA LYS A 114 3.88 9.43 -10.00
C LYS A 114 3.21 10.13 -8.81
N ILE A 115 3.83 10.06 -7.64
CA ILE A 115 3.31 10.69 -6.43
C ILE A 115 3.33 12.21 -6.57
N ILE A 116 4.46 12.78 -7.02
CA ILE A 116 4.59 14.23 -7.20
C ILE A 116 3.56 14.74 -8.21
N ARG A 117 3.43 14.04 -9.34
CA ARG A 117 2.45 14.43 -10.36
C ARG A 117 1.02 14.40 -9.78
N ALA A 118 0.67 13.37 -9.02
CA ALA A 118 -0.65 13.26 -8.43
C ALA A 118 -0.94 14.38 -7.42
N LYS A 119 0.08 14.85 -6.70
CA LYS A 119 -0.06 15.94 -5.74
C LYS A 119 -0.24 17.29 -6.44
N GLN A 120 0.33 17.45 -7.63
CA GLN A 120 0.31 18.72 -8.38
C GLN A 120 -0.93 18.88 -9.27
N MET A 121 -1.60 17.80 -9.59
CA MET A 121 -2.80 17.84 -10.45
C MET A 121 -4.02 18.51 -9.73
#